data_38c10c8c36c282e302482dc56319be95
#
_entry.id   38c10c8c36c282e302482dc56319be95
#
_cell.length_a   1.000
_cell.length_b   1.000
_cell.length_c   1.000
_cell.angle_alpha   90.00
_cell.angle_beta   90.00
_cell.angle_gamma   90.00
#
_symmetry.space_group_name_H-M   'P 1'
#
loop_
_entity.id
_entity.type
_entity.pdbx_description
1 polymer ?
#
loop_
_entity_poly.entity_id
_entity_poly.type
_entity_poly.pdbx_seq_one_letter_code
_entity_poly.pdbx_strand_id
1 'polypeptide(L)'
;APLAACMRVQREIMLRLPRNYPYTFETAMACIRKDIPDFTEDEFHALEDMNKIGWIFINGERRYFKRFHQTLLKVNADYAARANIKDTGTSQGEDKPTEAVSMLDRSMNIMRERGSFGVHQRIRASIRINDDAFVPGKVVKVHLPIPAKCIQQSNIKLIAFSHEPKHICPEDAPIRTVYFEEKLYENTEFFVEYEYDNIAPYCDTCKLIPDAEQPSDFDTQEQSPHIVFTPYIKELVKELSAGCANNLEKARNFYDFVTTRVTYSFMPEYFCLESIAEGCARNLKGDCGVQALLFITLCRCAGIPAKWQSGFYSAPGDIGYHDWAQFYIAPHGWLFADPSFGGSAHRINNSARRKHYFGNLDPYRMVANSEFQHP
;
A
#
# COMPACT_ATOMS: atom_id res chain seq x y z
N ALA A 1 -9.62 31.54 1.97
CA ALA A 1 -9.35 30.30 2.69
C ALA A 1 -8.76 29.17 1.81
N PRO A 2 -9.31 28.79 0.61
CA PRO A 2 -8.75 27.67 -0.19
C PRO A 2 -7.31 27.93 -0.67
N LEU A 3 -7.01 29.12 -1.17
CA LEU A 3 -5.67 29.48 -1.63
C LEU A 3 -4.62 29.36 -0.50
N ALA A 4 -4.94 29.82 0.70
CA ALA A 4 -4.02 29.72 1.83
C ALA A 4 -3.77 28.25 2.24
N ALA A 5 -4.76 27.35 2.08
CA ALA A 5 -4.59 25.92 2.30
C ALA A 5 -3.66 25.31 1.23
N CYS A 6 -3.89 25.61 -0.05
CA CYS A 6 -2.98 25.19 -1.12
C CYS A 6 -1.56 25.67 -0.90
N MET A 7 -1.36 26.93 -0.54
CA MET A 7 -0.02 27.47 -0.27
C MET A 7 0.67 26.77 0.91
N ARG A 8 -0.07 26.42 1.97
CA ARG A 8 0.49 25.63 3.08
C ARG A 8 0.95 24.27 2.63
N VAL A 9 0.13 23.56 1.83
CA VAL A 9 0.49 22.24 1.29
C VAL A 9 1.73 22.35 0.40
N GLN A 10 1.77 23.31 -0.52
CA GLN A 10 2.94 23.54 -1.38
C GLN A 10 4.21 23.84 -0.57
N ARG A 11 4.09 24.66 0.48
CA ARG A 11 5.22 24.93 1.38
C ARG A 11 5.70 23.64 2.06
N GLU A 12 4.80 22.80 2.56
CA GLU A 12 5.15 21.52 3.18
C GLU A 12 5.83 20.57 2.18
N ILE A 13 5.34 20.49 0.95
CA ILE A 13 5.97 19.71 -0.12
C ILE A 13 7.42 20.19 -0.33
N MET A 14 7.63 21.49 -0.52
CA MET A 14 8.96 22.06 -0.74
C MET A 14 9.92 21.80 0.43
N LEU A 15 9.44 21.91 1.67
CA LEU A 15 10.25 21.62 2.87
C LEU A 15 10.63 20.14 2.99
N ARG A 16 9.84 19.24 2.40
CA ARG A 16 10.08 17.80 2.42
C ARG A 16 10.97 17.31 1.28
N LEU A 17 11.04 18.01 0.15
CA LEU A 17 11.84 17.61 -1.00
C LEU A 17 13.29 17.23 -0.62
N PRO A 18 14.06 18.06 0.13
CA PRO A 18 15.42 17.69 0.52
C PRO A 18 15.50 16.48 1.45
N ARG A 19 14.44 16.22 2.24
CA ARG A 19 14.36 15.05 3.13
C ARG A 19 13.97 13.78 2.37
N ASN A 20 13.15 13.91 1.32
CA ASN A 20 12.73 12.80 0.48
C ASN A 20 13.80 12.44 -0.56
N TYR A 21 14.59 13.43 -0.99
CA TYR A 21 15.66 13.28 -1.98
C TYR A 21 17.00 13.80 -1.43
N PRO A 22 17.54 13.15 -0.39
CA PRO A 22 18.73 13.65 0.32
C PRO A 22 20.05 13.36 -0.42
N TYR A 23 20.08 12.36 -1.32
CA TYR A 23 21.33 11.88 -1.89
C TYR A 23 21.74 12.66 -3.13
N THR A 24 23.04 13.01 -3.21
CA THR A 24 23.73 13.33 -4.46
C THR A 24 24.13 12.02 -5.15
N PHE A 25 24.70 12.07 -6.35
CA PHE A 25 25.24 10.89 -7.03
C PHE A 25 26.27 10.17 -6.14
N GLU A 26 27.24 10.90 -5.61
CA GLU A 26 28.32 10.35 -4.79
C GLU A 26 27.77 9.68 -3.51
N THR A 27 26.81 10.32 -2.85
CA THR A 27 26.24 9.76 -1.62
C THR A 27 25.29 8.61 -1.89
N ALA A 28 24.60 8.58 -3.05
CA ALA A 28 23.80 7.46 -3.50
C ALA A 28 24.70 6.25 -3.84
N MET A 29 25.81 6.46 -4.55
CA MET A 29 26.80 5.43 -4.81
C MET A 29 27.41 4.88 -3.51
N ALA A 30 27.75 5.76 -2.57
CA ALA A 30 28.28 5.36 -1.27
C ALA A 30 27.24 4.53 -0.47
N CYS A 31 25.94 4.85 -0.59
CA CYS A 31 24.86 4.06 0.01
C CYS A 31 24.83 2.63 -0.54
N ILE A 32 24.89 2.45 -1.86
CA ILE A 32 24.92 1.13 -2.51
C ILE A 32 26.19 0.34 -2.14
N ARG A 33 27.36 0.99 -2.22
CA ARG A 33 28.66 0.35 -1.98
C ARG A 33 28.88 -0.14 -0.55
N LYS A 34 28.05 0.27 0.40
CA LYS A 34 28.04 -0.35 1.74
C LYS A 34 27.68 -1.83 1.70
N ASP A 35 26.71 -2.19 0.84
CA ASP A 35 26.17 -3.53 0.72
C ASP A 35 26.72 -4.28 -0.50
N ILE A 36 27.11 -3.55 -1.56
CA ILE A 36 27.68 -4.06 -2.81
C ILE A 36 28.97 -3.29 -3.13
N PRO A 37 30.13 -3.64 -2.54
CA PRO A 37 31.36 -2.84 -2.65
C PRO A 37 31.90 -2.68 -4.07
N ASP A 38 31.64 -3.64 -4.96
CA ASP A 38 32.07 -3.68 -6.37
C ASP A 38 31.08 -2.99 -7.33
N PHE A 39 30.01 -2.34 -6.82
CA PHE A 39 29.01 -1.67 -7.65
C PHE A 39 29.62 -0.49 -8.43
N THR A 40 29.40 -0.48 -9.75
CA THR A 40 30.00 0.48 -10.67
C THR A 40 29.10 1.67 -11.00
N GLU A 41 29.69 2.75 -11.52
CA GLU A 41 28.92 3.91 -12.01
C GLU A 41 28.10 3.57 -13.24
N ASP A 42 28.62 2.72 -14.13
CA ASP A 42 27.88 2.28 -15.32
C ASP A 42 26.61 1.50 -14.94
N GLU A 43 26.69 0.65 -13.90
CA GLU A 43 25.50 -0.05 -13.37
C GLU A 43 24.47 0.94 -12.81
N PHE A 44 24.94 1.99 -12.11
CA PHE A 44 24.05 3.02 -11.59
C PHE A 44 23.32 3.75 -12.70
N HIS A 45 24.05 4.20 -13.72
CA HIS A 45 23.45 4.88 -14.87
C HIS A 45 22.53 3.98 -15.67
N ALA A 46 22.84 2.70 -15.85
CA ALA A 46 21.94 1.75 -16.46
C ALA A 46 20.61 1.59 -15.68
N LEU A 47 20.66 1.61 -14.34
CA LEU A 47 19.45 1.60 -13.51
C LEU A 47 18.65 2.91 -13.58
N GLU A 48 19.33 4.07 -13.73
CA GLU A 48 18.67 5.35 -14.00
C GLU A 48 17.94 5.33 -15.35
N ASP A 49 18.63 4.91 -16.43
CA ASP A 49 18.08 4.86 -17.79
C ASP A 49 16.90 3.90 -17.88
N MET A 50 16.93 2.80 -17.14
CA MET A 50 15.81 1.88 -17.00
C MET A 50 14.70 2.42 -16.07
N ASN A 51 14.81 3.65 -15.58
CA ASN A 51 13.89 4.24 -14.61
C ASN A 51 13.72 3.39 -13.34
N LYS A 52 14.78 2.74 -12.83
CA LYS A 52 14.74 1.94 -11.59
C LYS A 52 15.11 2.74 -10.35
N ILE A 53 15.82 3.86 -10.52
CA ILE A 53 16.19 4.80 -9.45
C ILE A 53 15.36 6.07 -9.60
N GLY A 54 14.65 6.45 -8.53
CA GLY A 54 13.87 7.69 -8.50
C GLY A 54 14.74 8.89 -8.17
N TRP A 55 14.62 9.97 -8.97
CA TRP A 55 15.35 11.21 -8.76
C TRP A 55 14.55 12.43 -9.23
N ILE A 56 14.93 13.61 -8.73
CA ILE A 56 14.40 14.92 -9.15
C ILE A 56 15.54 15.94 -9.21
N PHE A 57 15.28 17.09 -9.83
CA PHE A 57 16.16 18.25 -9.70
C PHE A 57 15.77 19.09 -8.48
N ILE A 58 16.76 19.42 -7.62
CA ILE A 58 16.63 20.40 -6.54
C ILE A 58 17.74 21.44 -6.75
N ASN A 59 17.36 22.70 -6.96
CA ASN A 59 18.30 23.80 -7.23
C ASN A 59 19.32 23.51 -8.36
N GLY A 60 18.88 22.82 -9.41
CA GLY A 60 19.72 22.48 -10.56
C GLY A 60 20.60 21.23 -10.39
N GLU A 61 20.59 20.61 -9.22
CA GLU A 61 21.31 19.38 -8.96
C GLU A 61 20.36 18.17 -8.95
N ARG A 62 20.81 17.05 -9.52
CA ARG A 62 20.08 15.78 -9.44
C ARG A 62 20.18 15.22 -8.03
N ARG A 63 19.02 14.89 -7.45
CA ARG A 63 18.89 14.33 -6.11
C ARG A 63 18.08 13.04 -6.15
N TYR A 64 18.53 12.03 -5.39
CA TYR A 64 17.96 10.70 -5.41
C TYR A 64 17.07 10.43 -4.22
N PHE A 65 16.03 9.64 -4.46
CA PHE A 65 15.01 9.32 -3.46
C PHE A 65 15.60 8.51 -2.29
N LYS A 66 15.23 8.87 -1.05
CA LYS A 66 15.78 8.27 0.18
C LYS A 66 15.66 6.75 0.29
N ARG A 67 14.66 6.15 -0.38
CA ARG A 67 14.40 4.71 -0.34
C ARG A 67 14.72 3.99 -1.66
N PHE A 68 15.48 4.59 -2.56
CA PHE A 68 15.81 3.99 -3.85
C PHE A 68 16.54 2.65 -3.70
N HIS A 69 17.51 2.59 -2.76
CA HIS A 69 18.25 1.37 -2.47
C HIS A 69 17.36 0.25 -1.94
N GLN A 70 16.45 0.56 -1.01
CA GLN A 70 15.45 -0.40 -0.53
C GLN A 70 14.51 -0.88 -1.63
N THR A 71 14.15 0.00 -2.58
CA THR A 71 13.38 -0.38 -3.77
C THR A 71 14.15 -1.42 -4.59
N LEU A 72 15.42 -1.16 -4.89
CA LEU A 72 16.27 -2.08 -5.66
C LEU A 72 16.39 -3.45 -4.98
N LEU A 73 16.66 -3.47 -3.67
CA LEU A 73 16.71 -4.71 -2.88
C LEU A 73 15.41 -5.52 -2.96
N LYS A 74 14.27 -4.82 -3.02
CA LYS A 74 12.96 -5.48 -3.05
C LYS A 74 12.57 -6.02 -4.43
N VAL A 75 12.97 -5.35 -5.52
CA VAL A 75 12.44 -5.68 -6.86
C VAL A 75 13.47 -6.26 -7.83
N ASN A 76 14.74 -6.31 -7.45
CA ASN A 76 15.83 -6.84 -8.27
C ASN A 76 16.55 -7.97 -7.52
N ALA A 77 16.24 -9.22 -7.90
CA ALA A 77 16.77 -10.39 -7.22
C ALA A 77 18.30 -10.49 -7.32
N ASP A 78 18.89 -10.14 -8.46
CA ASP A 78 20.37 -10.16 -8.66
C ASP A 78 21.05 -9.11 -7.78
N TYR A 79 20.46 -7.92 -7.69
CA TYR A 79 20.93 -6.87 -6.81
C TYR A 79 20.86 -7.28 -5.34
N ALA A 80 19.73 -7.85 -4.93
CA ALA A 80 19.54 -8.34 -3.57
C ALA A 80 20.49 -9.49 -3.20
N ALA A 81 20.76 -10.39 -4.15
CA ALA A 81 21.72 -11.48 -3.98
C ALA A 81 23.15 -10.96 -3.78
N ARG A 82 23.57 -9.93 -4.55
CA ARG A 82 24.90 -9.30 -4.41
C ARG A 82 25.05 -8.56 -3.08
N ALA A 83 23.99 -7.92 -2.61
CA ALA A 83 24.02 -7.18 -1.35
C ALA A 83 24.22 -8.08 -0.11
N ASN A 84 24.12 -9.41 -0.27
CA ASN A 84 24.31 -10.40 0.79
C ASN A 84 23.53 -10.08 2.09
N ILE A 85 22.42 -9.34 1.95
CA ILE A 85 21.61 -8.92 3.08
C ILE A 85 20.74 -10.10 3.50
N LYS A 86 21.17 -10.77 4.54
CA LYS A 86 20.34 -11.72 5.26
C LYS A 86 19.29 -10.89 6.02
N ASP A 87 18.06 -10.85 5.48
CA ASP A 87 16.86 -10.35 6.15
C ASP A 87 16.86 -8.85 6.51
N THR A 88 16.38 -8.02 5.62
CA THR A 88 16.23 -6.57 5.89
C THR A 88 15.02 -6.22 6.76
N GLY A 89 14.35 -7.17 7.42
CA GLY A 89 13.20 -6.90 8.30
C GLY A 89 12.04 -6.10 7.71
N THR A 90 12.15 -5.75 6.43
CA THR A 90 11.13 -5.02 5.66
C THR A 90 10.47 -5.90 4.60
N SER A 91 10.67 -7.21 4.72
CA SER A 91 9.97 -8.17 3.87
C SER A 91 8.49 -8.16 4.25
N GLN A 92 7.70 -7.39 3.55
CA GLN A 92 6.28 -7.64 3.47
C GLN A 92 6.11 -8.98 2.77
N GLY A 93 6.03 -10.09 3.52
CA GLY A 93 5.56 -11.43 3.17
C GLY A 93 5.90 -12.09 1.85
N GLU A 94 6.83 -11.56 1.08
CA GLU A 94 6.73 -11.74 -0.34
C GLU A 94 7.73 -12.70 -0.97
N ASP A 95 8.97 -12.83 -0.47
CA ASP A 95 10.00 -13.49 -1.28
C ASP A 95 11.05 -14.28 -0.46
N LYS A 96 10.64 -15.37 0.17
CA LYS A 96 11.60 -16.45 0.51
C LYS A 96 11.29 -17.67 -0.33
N PRO A 97 12.13 -18.03 -1.31
CA PRO A 97 12.05 -19.33 -1.94
C PRO A 97 12.59 -20.37 -0.96
N THR A 98 11.74 -20.93 -0.14
CA THR A 98 12.00 -22.16 0.58
C THR A 98 11.13 -23.26 0.00
N GLU A 99 11.66 -24.49 -0.09
CA GLU A 99 10.97 -25.72 -0.53
C GLU A 99 9.67 -26.03 0.24
N ALA A 100 9.41 -25.33 1.34
CA ALA A 100 8.15 -25.37 2.05
C ALA A 100 7.13 -24.46 1.36
N VAL A 101 5.94 -24.98 1.05
CA VAL A 101 4.77 -24.18 0.64
C VAL A 101 4.63 -23.00 1.60
N SER A 102 4.68 -21.80 1.08
CA SER A 102 4.63 -20.59 1.91
C SER A 102 3.35 -20.55 2.73
N MET A 103 3.37 -19.83 3.85
CA MET A 103 2.19 -19.66 4.69
C MET A 103 0.99 -19.09 3.90
N LEU A 104 1.24 -18.19 2.96
CA LEU A 104 0.21 -17.62 2.09
C LEU A 104 -0.39 -18.70 1.18
N ASP A 105 0.43 -19.54 0.55
CA ASP A 105 -0.07 -20.61 -0.33
C ASP A 105 -0.88 -21.65 0.45
N ARG A 106 -0.48 -21.97 1.69
CA ARG A 106 -1.29 -22.84 2.58
C ARG A 106 -2.64 -22.20 2.89
N SER A 107 -2.64 -20.90 3.24
CA SER A 107 -3.88 -20.16 3.54
C SER A 107 -4.82 -20.16 2.34
N MET A 108 -4.30 -19.90 1.14
CA MET A 108 -5.08 -19.94 -0.11
C MET A 108 -5.65 -21.32 -0.40
N ASN A 109 -4.91 -22.40 -0.13
CA ASN A 109 -5.41 -23.77 -0.31
C ASN A 109 -6.54 -24.07 0.67
N ILE A 110 -6.37 -23.71 1.96
CA ILE A 110 -7.43 -23.85 2.97
C ILE A 110 -8.69 -23.06 2.55
N MET A 111 -8.52 -21.82 2.07
CA MET A 111 -9.64 -21.00 1.60
C MET A 111 -10.38 -21.65 0.44
N ARG A 112 -9.67 -22.21 -0.55
CA ARG A 112 -10.29 -22.93 -1.69
C ARG A 112 -11.07 -24.16 -1.25
N GLU A 113 -10.54 -24.92 -0.29
CA GLU A 113 -11.15 -26.16 0.20
C GLU A 113 -12.37 -25.88 1.09
N ARG A 114 -12.30 -24.84 1.94
CA ARG A 114 -13.29 -24.60 3.00
C ARG A 114 -14.23 -23.44 2.71
N GLY A 115 -13.98 -22.66 1.65
CA GLY A 115 -14.75 -21.45 1.33
C GLY A 115 -14.32 -20.21 2.14
N SER A 116 -13.47 -20.37 3.15
CA SER A 116 -12.90 -19.27 3.93
C SER A 116 -11.73 -19.76 4.78
N PHE A 117 -10.94 -18.80 5.29
CA PHE A 117 -9.97 -19.06 6.35
C PHE A 117 -9.92 -17.87 7.31
N GLY A 118 -9.90 -18.15 8.61
CA GLY A 118 -9.86 -17.13 9.65
C GLY A 118 -8.69 -17.29 10.59
N VAL A 119 -8.22 -16.17 11.12
CA VAL A 119 -7.18 -16.11 12.15
C VAL A 119 -7.63 -15.17 13.27
N HIS A 120 -7.27 -15.52 14.50
CA HIS A 120 -7.31 -14.61 15.64
C HIS A 120 -5.94 -13.98 15.81
N GLN A 121 -5.90 -12.66 15.94
CA GLN A 121 -4.64 -11.92 16.04
C GLN A 121 -4.64 -11.03 17.29
N ARG A 122 -3.48 -10.94 17.94
CA ARG A 122 -3.20 -9.97 18.99
C ARG A 122 -1.98 -9.16 18.60
N ILE A 123 -2.13 -7.85 18.55
CA ILE A 123 -1.11 -6.91 18.08
C ILE A 123 -0.90 -5.84 19.16
N ARG A 124 0.36 -5.52 19.41
CA ARG A 124 0.78 -4.32 20.12
C ARG A 124 1.42 -3.37 19.11
N ALA A 125 0.71 -2.31 18.78
CA ALA A 125 1.20 -1.24 17.91
C ALA A 125 1.79 -0.11 18.76
N SER A 126 3.00 0.33 18.42
CA SER A 126 3.69 1.35 19.20
C SER A 126 4.46 2.35 18.35
N ILE A 127 4.66 3.55 18.89
CA ILE A 127 5.49 4.60 18.31
C ILE A 127 6.22 5.35 19.42
N ARG A 128 7.43 5.82 19.12
CA ARG A 128 8.23 6.68 19.98
C ARG A 128 8.85 7.79 19.14
N ILE A 129 9.03 8.97 19.72
CA ILE A 129 9.75 10.07 19.06
C ILE A 129 11.23 9.67 18.98
N ASN A 130 11.88 9.96 17.84
CA ASN A 130 13.32 9.77 17.73
C ASN A 130 14.04 10.64 18.76
N ASP A 131 15.07 10.11 19.42
CA ASP A 131 15.73 10.77 20.53
C ASP A 131 16.34 12.12 20.14
N ASP A 132 16.80 12.28 18.90
CA ASP A 132 17.31 13.52 18.34
C ASP A 132 16.23 14.58 18.07
N ALA A 133 14.96 14.17 17.96
CA ALA A 133 13.81 15.04 17.71
C ALA A 133 13.00 15.32 18.99
N PHE A 134 13.27 14.63 20.09
CA PHE A 134 12.54 14.80 21.33
C PHE A 134 12.87 16.13 22.00
N VAL A 135 11.83 16.88 22.40
CA VAL A 135 11.96 18.16 23.12
C VAL A 135 11.14 18.09 24.42
N PRO A 136 11.78 18.05 25.60
CA PRO A 136 11.05 18.03 26.88
C PRO A 136 10.08 19.19 27.05
N GLY A 137 8.93 18.93 27.66
CA GLY A 137 7.90 19.94 27.94
C GLY A 137 7.02 20.31 26.77
N LYS A 138 7.19 19.66 25.59
CA LYS A 138 6.28 19.83 24.45
C LYS A 138 5.06 18.92 24.57
N VAL A 139 3.92 19.41 24.09
CA VAL A 139 2.71 18.62 23.91
C VAL A 139 2.86 17.78 22.65
N VAL A 140 2.66 16.48 22.79
CA VAL A 140 2.71 15.51 21.70
C VAL A 140 1.29 14.99 21.45
N LYS A 141 0.89 14.95 20.19
CA LYS A 141 -0.38 14.42 19.72
C LYS A 141 -0.11 13.16 18.89
N VAL A 142 -0.70 12.04 19.31
CA VAL A 142 -0.44 10.74 18.69
C VAL A 142 -1.75 10.07 18.31
N HIS A 143 -1.84 9.63 17.07
CA HIS A 143 -2.88 8.74 16.57
C HIS A 143 -2.27 7.39 16.24
N LEU A 144 -2.73 6.33 16.90
CA LEU A 144 -2.37 4.96 16.52
C LEU A 144 -3.56 4.27 15.86
N PRO A 145 -3.35 3.59 14.70
CA PRO A 145 -4.42 2.85 14.05
C PRO A 145 -4.85 1.65 14.90
N ILE A 146 -6.15 1.43 14.98
CA ILE A 146 -6.76 0.30 15.65
C ILE A 146 -7.77 -0.39 14.73
N PRO A 147 -8.06 -1.70 14.91
CA PRO A 147 -8.90 -2.46 13.98
C PRO A 147 -10.31 -1.86 13.87
N ALA A 148 -10.79 -1.62 12.65
CA ALA A 148 -12.14 -1.20 12.34
C ALA A 148 -13.05 -2.41 12.06
N LYS A 149 -14.32 -2.33 12.45
CA LYS A 149 -15.32 -3.35 12.12
C LYS A 149 -15.63 -3.29 10.62
N CYS A 150 -15.47 -4.41 9.93
CA CYS A 150 -15.76 -4.53 8.51
C CYS A 150 -16.13 -5.98 8.14
N ILE A 151 -16.37 -6.25 6.87
CA ILE A 151 -16.89 -7.55 6.41
C ILE A 151 -15.99 -8.73 6.81
N GLN A 152 -14.66 -8.53 6.80
CA GLN A 152 -13.69 -9.56 7.13
C GLN A 152 -13.16 -9.49 8.57
N GLN A 153 -13.52 -8.45 9.35
CA GLN A 153 -12.90 -8.16 10.65
C GLN A 153 -13.94 -7.93 11.73
N SER A 154 -13.85 -8.69 12.83
CA SER A 154 -14.83 -8.71 13.92
C SER A 154 -14.19 -9.06 15.27
N ASN A 155 -15.00 -9.15 16.34
CA ASN A 155 -14.59 -9.52 17.69
C ASN A 155 -13.43 -8.67 18.23
N ILE A 156 -13.47 -7.38 17.94
CA ILE A 156 -12.41 -6.43 18.27
C ILE A 156 -12.43 -6.12 19.77
N LYS A 157 -11.28 -6.25 20.42
CA LYS A 157 -11.10 -5.85 21.83
C LYS A 157 -9.82 -5.03 21.97
N LEU A 158 -9.93 -3.89 22.62
CA LEU A 158 -8.80 -3.07 23.05
C LEU A 158 -8.35 -3.55 24.43
N ILE A 159 -7.10 -3.97 24.56
CA ILE A 159 -6.58 -4.70 25.72
C ILE A 159 -5.85 -3.76 26.67
N ALA A 160 -4.95 -2.92 26.12
CA ALA A 160 -4.10 -2.05 26.92
C ALA A 160 -3.68 -0.80 26.16
N PHE A 161 -3.36 0.24 26.91
CA PHE A 161 -2.84 1.51 26.41
C PHE A 161 -1.64 1.96 27.24
N SER A 162 -0.71 2.67 26.62
CA SER A 162 0.42 3.28 27.34
C SER A 162 0.02 4.47 28.21
N HIS A 163 -0.96 5.23 27.75
CA HIS A 163 -1.47 6.46 28.37
C HIS A 163 -3.00 6.44 28.31
N GLU A 164 -3.65 7.29 29.10
CA GLU A 164 -5.10 7.46 29.04
C GLU A 164 -5.52 8.06 27.68
N PRO A 165 -6.32 7.35 26.87
CA PRO A 165 -6.77 7.88 25.58
C PRO A 165 -7.65 9.11 25.74
N LYS A 166 -7.38 10.16 24.98
CA LYS A 166 -8.28 11.32 24.89
C LYS A 166 -9.50 11.04 24.02
N HIS A 167 -9.33 10.16 23.04
CA HIS A 167 -10.43 9.72 22.17
C HIS A 167 -10.13 8.34 21.58
N ILE A 168 -11.17 7.51 21.48
CA ILE A 168 -11.17 6.24 20.75
C ILE A 168 -12.28 6.33 19.72
N CYS A 169 -11.93 6.23 18.44
CA CYS A 169 -12.93 6.25 17.37
C CYS A 169 -13.88 5.05 17.46
N PRO A 170 -15.18 5.22 17.12
CA PRO A 170 -16.14 4.13 17.04
C PRO A 170 -15.66 2.96 16.17
N GLU A 171 -16.22 1.77 16.36
CA GLU A 171 -15.78 0.57 15.63
C GLU A 171 -16.03 0.64 14.12
N ASP A 172 -17.02 1.37 13.71
CA ASP A 172 -17.43 1.59 12.33
C ASP A 172 -16.88 2.88 11.71
N ALA A 173 -16.00 3.59 12.43
CA ALA A 173 -15.38 4.80 11.90
C ALA A 173 -14.56 4.47 10.64
N PRO A 174 -14.69 5.25 9.55
CA PRO A 174 -13.99 5.01 8.30
C PRO A 174 -12.47 5.17 8.42
N ILE A 175 -12.01 5.93 9.41
CA ILE A 175 -10.60 6.04 9.80
C ILE A 175 -10.56 5.84 11.31
N ARG A 176 -10.16 4.64 11.75
CA ARG A 176 -10.24 4.26 13.16
C ARG A 176 -8.89 4.36 13.85
N THR A 177 -8.79 5.27 14.81
CA THR A 177 -7.59 5.48 15.62
C THR A 177 -7.92 5.62 17.09
N VAL A 178 -6.93 5.39 17.94
CA VAL A 178 -6.89 5.88 19.32
C VAL A 178 -6.01 7.15 19.33
N TYR A 179 -6.49 8.19 20.01
CA TYR A 179 -5.82 9.48 20.14
C TYR A 179 -5.30 9.71 21.54
N PHE A 180 -4.03 10.10 21.62
CA PHE A 180 -3.36 10.55 22.85
C PHE A 180 -2.89 12.00 22.68
N GLU A 181 -2.94 12.75 23.76
CA GLU A 181 -2.36 14.10 23.84
C GLU A 181 -1.69 14.26 25.22
N GLU A 182 -0.36 14.31 25.22
CA GLU A 182 0.43 14.33 26.45
C GLU A 182 1.54 15.37 26.38
N LYS A 183 1.81 16.03 27.53
CA LYS A 183 2.98 16.87 27.68
C LYS A 183 4.12 16.04 28.24
N LEU A 184 5.10 15.71 27.38
CA LEU A 184 6.18 14.81 27.73
C LEU A 184 7.38 15.55 28.31
N TYR A 185 7.88 15.09 29.45
CA TYR A 185 9.17 15.50 30.02
C TYR A 185 10.27 14.45 29.80
N GLU A 186 9.87 13.20 29.59
CA GLU A 186 10.71 12.08 29.19
C GLU A 186 10.18 11.47 27.90
N ASN A 187 11.08 10.93 27.06
CA ASN A 187 10.70 10.31 25.79
C ASN A 187 10.12 8.92 26.03
N THR A 188 8.82 8.85 26.25
CA THR A 188 8.08 7.60 26.48
C THR A 188 7.49 7.05 25.19
N GLU A 189 7.26 5.73 25.17
CA GLU A 189 6.58 5.06 24.07
C GLU A 189 5.07 5.22 24.19
N PHE A 190 4.39 5.49 23.06
CA PHE A 190 2.94 5.37 22.96
C PHE A 190 2.60 4.02 22.35
N PHE A 191 1.71 3.26 22.98
CA PHE A 191 1.23 2.01 22.45
C PHE A 191 -0.27 1.80 22.69
N VAL A 192 -0.84 0.96 21.83
CA VAL A 192 -2.14 0.30 22.01
C VAL A 192 -1.97 -1.20 21.75
N GLU A 193 -2.60 -2.01 22.56
CA GLU A 193 -2.69 -3.45 22.39
C GLU A 193 -4.13 -3.85 22.16
N TYR A 194 -4.37 -4.69 21.15
CA TYR A 194 -5.69 -5.14 20.75
C TYR A 194 -5.68 -6.54 20.19
N GLU A 195 -6.86 -7.17 20.21
CA GLU A 195 -7.12 -8.45 19.53
C GLU A 195 -8.36 -8.34 18.63
N TYR A 196 -8.40 -9.17 17.60
CA TYR A 196 -9.51 -9.25 16.66
C TYR A 196 -9.47 -10.56 15.87
N ASP A 197 -10.61 -10.90 15.27
CA ASP A 197 -10.71 -11.98 14.29
C ASP A 197 -10.74 -11.40 12.89
N ASN A 198 -9.97 -12.00 11.98
CA ASN A 198 -10.07 -11.75 10.55
C ASN A 198 -10.44 -13.05 9.83
N ILE A 199 -11.54 -13.04 9.09
CA ILE A 199 -12.04 -14.17 8.31
C ILE A 199 -12.09 -13.75 6.85
N ALA A 200 -11.15 -14.28 6.06
CA ALA A 200 -11.07 -14.05 4.62
C ALA A 200 -11.97 -15.06 3.88
N PRO A 201 -13.06 -14.62 3.22
CA PRO A 201 -13.88 -15.50 2.38
C PRO A 201 -13.14 -15.84 1.08
N TYR A 202 -13.45 -17.00 0.50
CA TYR A 202 -12.97 -17.39 -0.82
C TYR A 202 -14.06 -17.21 -1.88
N CYS A 203 -13.68 -16.56 -2.96
CA CYS A 203 -14.50 -16.41 -4.16
C CYS A 203 -13.74 -16.94 -5.39
N ASP A 204 -14.32 -17.91 -6.08
CA ASP A 204 -13.83 -18.35 -7.38
C ASP A 204 -14.36 -17.41 -8.48
N THR A 205 -13.58 -16.41 -8.81
CA THR A 205 -13.98 -15.38 -9.79
C THR A 205 -14.20 -15.93 -11.20
N CYS A 206 -13.75 -17.15 -11.51
CA CYS A 206 -14.01 -17.79 -12.80
C CYS A 206 -15.45 -18.35 -12.90
N LYS A 207 -16.13 -18.50 -11.76
CA LYS A 207 -17.51 -19.02 -11.69
C LYS A 207 -18.55 -17.92 -11.55
N LEU A 208 -18.12 -16.67 -11.44
CA LEU A 208 -19.04 -15.55 -11.32
C LEU A 208 -19.72 -15.25 -12.66
N ILE A 209 -21.00 -15.00 -12.59
CA ILE A 209 -21.82 -14.54 -13.73
C ILE A 209 -22.30 -13.12 -13.36
N PRO A 210 -21.64 -12.08 -13.86
CA PRO A 210 -22.03 -10.70 -13.55
C PRO A 210 -23.35 -10.31 -14.21
N ASP A 211 -24.16 -9.48 -13.50
CA ASP A 211 -25.29 -8.82 -14.12
C ASP A 211 -24.83 -7.77 -15.14
N ALA A 212 -25.67 -7.50 -16.14
CA ALA A 212 -25.42 -6.46 -17.12
C ALA A 212 -25.44 -5.05 -16.49
N GLU A 213 -26.28 -4.86 -15.49
CA GLU A 213 -26.45 -3.59 -14.78
C GLU A 213 -25.68 -3.60 -13.47
N GLN A 214 -24.95 -2.51 -13.22
CA GLN A 214 -24.24 -2.26 -11.96
C GLN A 214 -24.93 -1.10 -11.23
N PRO A 215 -24.91 -1.05 -9.89
CA PRO A 215 -25.42 0.12 -9.17
C PRO A 215 -24.62 1.36 -9.60
N SER A 216 -25.32 2.41 -10.06
CA SER A 216 -24.69 3.54 -10.75
C SER A 216 -24.11 4.62 -9.84
N ASP A 217 -24.48 4.67 -8.57
CA ASP A 217 -24.38 5.91 -7.79
C ASP A 217 -23.42 5.90 -6.61
N PHE A 218 -22.81 4.76 -6.25
CA PHE A 218 -21.92 4.70 -5.11
C PHE A 218 -20.50 4.26 -5.51
N ASP A 219 -19.51 4.88 -4.90
CA ASP A 219 -18.09 4.54 -5.08
C ASP A 219 -17.62 4.50 -6.55
N THR A 220 -18.25 5.31 -7.43
CA THR A 220 -17.87 5.48 -8.85
C THR A 220 -17.43 6.90 -9.17
N GLN A 221 -17.44 7.80 -8.20
CA GLN A 221 -17.09 9.21 -8.40
C GLN A 221 -15.59 9.46 -8.23
N GLU A 222 -15.15 10.59 -8.79
CA GLU A 222 -13.83 11.12 -8.45
C GLU A 222 -13.74 11.48 -6.95
N GLN A 223 -12.55 11.37 -6.40
CA GLN A 223 -12.25 11.76 -5.01
C GLN A 223 -10.87 12.41 -4.98
N SER A 224 -10.82 13.64 -5.48
CA SER A 224 -9.59 14.42 -5.55
C SER A 224 -8.98 14.65 -4.14
N PRO A 225 -7.65 14.60 -3.99
CA PRO A 225 -6.64 14.43 -5.04
C PRO A 225 -6.29 12.97 -5.36
N HIS A 226 -6.88 11.99 -4.66
CA HIS A 226 -6.48 10.58 -4.72
C HIS A 226 -7.02 9.87 -5.98
N ILE A 227 -8.27 10.15 -6.36
CA ILE A 227 -8.95 9.53 -7.50
C ILE A 227 -9.40 10.63 -8.46
N VAL A 228 -8.73 10.74 -9.61
CA VAL A 228 -8.99 11.77 -10.62
C VAL A 228 -9.04 11.13 -12.00
N PHE A 229 -10.09 11.41 -12.78
CA PHE A 229 -10.30 10.89 -14.12
C PHE A 229 -9.68 11.81 -15.17
N THR A 230 -8.37 11.84 -15.25
CA THR A 230 -7.64 12.63 -16.24
C THR A 230 -7.93 12.12 -17.66
N PRO A 231 -7.66 12.94 -18.71
CA PRO A 231 -7.78 12.47 -20.09
C PRO A 231 -6.97 11.20 -20.38
N TYR A 232 -5.77 11.08 -19.82
CA TYR A 232 -4.94 9.90 -19.95
C TYR A 232 -5.59 8.66 -19.32
N ILE A 233 -6.11 8.77 -18.09
CA ILE A 233 -6.81 7.67 -17.41
C ILE A 233 -8.05 7.24 -18.20
N LYS A 234 -8.83 8.18 -18.73
CA LYS A 234 -10.01 7.87 -19.56
C LYS A 234 -9.65 7.07 -20.83
N GLU A 235 -8.57 7.46 -21.52
CA GLU A 235 -8.13 6.72 -22.71
C GLU A 235 -7.56 5.34 -22.35
N LEU A 236 -6.78 5.23 -21.27
CA LEU A 236 -6.27 3.96 -20.77
C LEU A 236 -7.43 3.01 -20.38
N VAL A 237 -8.47 3.50 -19.72
CA VAL A 237 -9.67 2.71 -19.40
C VAL A 237 -10.36 2.22 -20.69
N LYS A 238 -10.50 3.06 -21.70
CA LYS A 238 -11.09 2.68 -22.99
C LYS A 238 -10.26 1.59 -23.67
N GLU A 239 -8.93 1.73 -23.68
CA GLU A 239 -8.01 0.73 -24.23
C GLU A 239 -8.15 -0.62 -23.52
N LEU A 240 -8.03 -0.61 -22.17
CA LEU A 240 -8.07 -1.83 -21.36
C LEU A 240 -9.46 -2.49 -21.31
N SER A 241 -10.53 -1.74 -21.59
CA SER A 241 -11.90 -2.25 -21.65
C SER A 241 -12.30 -2.77 -23.03
N ALA A 242 -11.46 -2.58 -24.05
CA ALA A 242 -11.79 -2.99 -25.41
C ALA A 242 -12.00 -4.51 -25.50
N GLY A 243 -13.15 -4.91 -26.06
CA GLY A 243 -13.51 -6.32 -26.20
C GLY A 243 -14.01 -7.02 -24.94
N CYS A 244 -14.06 -6.35 -23.78
CA CYS A 244 -14.64 -6.92 -22.56
C CYS A 244 -16.17 -7.02 -22.66
N ALA A 245 -16.71 -8.19 -22.33
CA ALA A 245 -18.15 -8.44 -22.36
C ALA A 245 -18.88 -7.88 -21.11
N ASN A 246 -18.17 -7.71 -19.99
CA ASN A 246 -18.77 -7.32 -18.72
C ASN A 246 -17.77 -6.60 -17.80
N ASN A 247 -18.26 -6.10 -16.67
CA ASN A 247 -17.44 -5.35 -15.71
C ASN A 247 -16.41 -6.20 -14.95
N LEU A 248 -16.66 -7.49 -14.77
CA LEU A 248 -15.67 -8.39 -14.16
C LEU A 248 -14.43 -8.56 -15.06
N GLU A 249 -14.64 -8.67 -16.37
CA GLU A 249 -13.55 -8.73 -17.35
C GLU A 249 -12.76 -7.42 -17.41
N LYS A 250 -13.45 -6.26 -17.40
CA LYS A 250 -12.77 -4.96 -17.31
C LYS A 250 -11.92 -4.86 -16.05
N ALA A 251 -12.48 -5.17 -14.88
CA ALA A 251 -11.74 -5.16 -13.62
C ALA A 251 -10.54 -6.13 -13.64
N ARG A 252 -10.68 -7.29 -14.29
CA ARG A 252 -9.59 -8.24 -14.51
C ARG A 252 -8.47 -7.62 -15.34
N ASN A 253 -8.79 -6.98 -16.45
CA ASN A 253 -7.81 -6.32 -17.31
C ASN A 253 -7.09 -5.18 -16.58
N PHE A 254 -7.80 -4.41 -15.75
CA PHE A 254 -7.19 -3.37 -14.92
C PHE A 254 -6.22 -3.96 -13.89
N TYR A 255 -6.63 -5.03 -13.21
CA TYR A 255 -5.77 -5.76 -12.28
C TYR A 255 -4.54 -6.35 -12.99
N ASP A 256 -4.76 -6.95 -14.17
CA ASP A 256 -3.68 -7.52 -14.98
C ASP A 256 -2.69 -6.45 -15.42
N PHE A 257 -3.17 -5.27 -15.87
CA PHE A 257 -2.32 -4.13 -16.18
C PHE A 257 -1.45 -3.74 -14.99
N VAL A 258 -2.06 -3.53 -13.82
CA VAL A 258 -1.30 -3.11 -12.63
C VAL A 258 -0.29 -4.18 -12.22
N THR A 259 -0.71 -5.44 -12.11
CA THR A 259 0.14 -6.51 -11.58
C THR A 259 1.26 -6.97 -12.51
N THR A 260 1.14 -6.74 -13.82
CA THR A 260 2.15 -7.17 -14.80
C THR A 260 3.01 -6.05 -15.35
N ARG A 261 2.54 -4.80 -15.27
CA ARG A 261 3.25 -3.64 -15.85
C ARG A 261 3.85 -2.72 -14.79
N VAL A 262 3.19 -2.59 -13.63
CA VAL A 262 3.67 -1.70 -12.57
C VAL A 262 4.68 -2.42 -11.67
N THR A 263 5.86 -1.85 -11.57
CA THR A 263 6.91 -2.33 -10.66
C THR A 263 6.72 -1.69 -9.29
N TYR A 264 6.85 -2.47 -8.22
CA TYR A 264 6.84 -1.92 -6.87
C TYR A 264 7.98 -0.93 -6.68
N SER A 265 7.66 0.22 -6.10
CA SER A 265 8.64 1.23 -5.72
C SER A 265 8.13 1.95 -4.48
N PHE A 266 8.98 2.12 -3.48
CA PHE A 266 8.62 3.02 -2.39
C PHE A 266 8.37 4.42 -2.93
N MET A 267 7.35 5.09 -2.40
CA MET A 267 6.91 6.40 -2.86
C MET A 267 7.12 7.47 -1.77
N PRO A 268 7.23 8.75 -2.14
CA PRO A 268 7.05 9.84 -1.19
C PRO A 268 5.66 9.82 -0.56
N GLU A 269 5.47 10.60 0.49
CA GLU A 269 4.15 10.82 1.07
C GLU A 269 3.15 11.29 0.00
N TYR A 270 1.94 10.71 -0.03
CA TYR A 270 1.01 10.85 -1.18
C TYR A 270 0.57 12.28 -1.46
N PHE A 271 0.52 13.16 -0.46
CA PHE A 271 0.25 14.58 -0.70
C PHE A 271 1.36 15.31 -1.48
N CYS A 272 2.54 14.68 -1.63
CA CYS A 272 3.62 15.17 -2.49
C CYS A 272 3.45 14.75 -3.97
N LEU A 273 2.46 13.90 -4.29
CA LEU A 273 2.19 13.41 -5.63
C LEU A 273 1.04 14.20 -6.25
N GLU A 274 1.24 14.77 -7.45
CA GLU A 274 0.22 15.60 -8.10
C GLU A 274 -0.97 14.78 -8.61
N SER A 275 -0.70 13.65 -9.24
CA SER A 275 -1.71 12.78 -9.82
C SER A 275 -1.30 11.33 -9.60
N ILE A 276 -1.78 10.75 -8.50
CA ILE A 276 -1.31 9.45 -8.01
C ILE A 276 -1.54 8.36 -9.06
N ALA A 277 -2.77 8.21 -9.55
CA ALA A 277 -3.13 7.16 -10.50
C ALA A 277 -2.47 7.37 -11.88
N GLU A 278 -2.53 8.59 -12.44
CA GLU A 278 -1.89 8.88 -13.73
C GLU A 278 -0.36 8.76 -13.62
N GLY A 279 0.23 9.29 -12.55
CA GLY A 279 1.66 9.18 -12.31
C GLY A 279 2.12 7.72 -12.25
N CYS A 280 1.36 6.86 -11.57
CA CYS A 280 1.61 5.42 -11.53
C CYS A 280 1.49 4.78 -12.92
N ALA A 281 0.42 5.08 -13.66
CA ALA A 281 0.17 4.49 -14.97
C ALA A 281 1.21 4.90 -16.03
N ARG A 282 1.69 6.14 -15.98
CA ARG A 282 2.73 6.65 -16.90
C ARG A 282 4.13 6.14 -16.55
N ASN A 283 4.48 6.15 -15.26
CA ASN A 283 5.82 5.78 -14.82
C ASN A 283 5.97 4.28 -14.56
N LEU A 284 4.87 3.53 -14.52
CA LEU A 284 4.80 2.09 -14.23
C LEU A 284 5.49 1.75 -12.90
N LYS A 285 5.32 2.62 -11.90
CA LYS A 285 5.88 2.50 -10.55
C LYS A 285 4.86 2.91 -9.50
N GLY A 286 4.85 2.19 -8.38
CA GLY A 286 4.05 2.54 -7.21
C GLY A 286 4.25 1.57 -6.06
N ASP A 287 4.06 2.05 -4.83
CA ASP A 287 3.92 1.18 -3.66
C ASP A 287 2.51 0.55 -3.60
N CYS A 288 2.20 -0.17 -2.52
CA CYS A 288 0.92 -0.85 -2.38
C CYS A 288 -0.28 0.09 -2.55
N GLY A 289 -0.23 1.26 -1.89
CA GLY A 289 -1.32 2.22 -1.96
C GLY A 289 -1.45 2.88 -3.32
N VAL A 290 -0.35 3.28 -3.95
CA VAL A 290 -0.38 3.85 -5.30
C VAL A 290 -0.91 2.85 -6.33
N GLN A 291 -0.55 1.57 -6.22
CA GLN A 291 -1.08 0.50 -7.08
C GLN A 291 -2.58 0.26 -6.84
N ALA A 292 -3.01 0.24 -5.57
CA ALA A 292 -4.42 0.12 -5.21
C ALA A 292 -5.24 1.31 -5.73
N LEU A 293 -4.72 2.55 -5.59
CA LEU A 293 -5.36 3.76 -6.11
C LEU A 293 -5.48 3.76 -7.63
N LEU A 294 -4.47 3.29 -8.34
CA LEU A 294 -4.57 3.13 -9.80
C LEU A 294 -5.68 2.15 -10.17
N PHE A 295 -5.73 0.97 -9.54
CA PHE A 295 -6.79 -0.01 -9.78
C PHE A 295 -8.18 0.56 -9.48
N ILE A 296 -8.37 1.23 -8.33
CA ILE A 296 -9.62 1.87 -7.93
C ILE A 296 -10.03 2.94 -8.96
N THR A 297 -9.08 3.78 -9.39
CA THR A 297 -9.34 4.85 -10.35
C THR A 297 -9.80 4.30 -11.70
N LEU A 298 -9.15 3.25 -12.20
CA LEU A 298 -9.54 2.57 -13.44
C LEU A 298 -10.95 1.96 -13.31
N CYS A 299 -11.23 1.27 -12.21
CA CYS A 299 -12.57 0.71 -11.94
C CYS A 299 -13.63 1.81 -11.90
N ARG A 300 -13.47 2.84 -11.07
CA ARG A 300 -14.44 3.94 -10.95
C ARG A 300 -14.64 4.66 -12.27
N CYS A 301 -13.59 4.94 -13.02
CA CYS A 301 -13.67 5.58 -14.33
C CYS A 301 -14.42 4.73 -15.35
N ALA A 302 -14.43 3.41 -15.22
CA ALA A 302 -15.21 2.46 -16.01
C ALA A 302 -16.63 2.23 -15.49
N GLY A 303 -17.06 2.93 -14.42
CA GLY A 303 -18.37 2.76 -13.79
C GLY A 303 -18.46 1.54 -12.86
N ILE A 304 -17.34 0.95 -12.45
CA ILE A 304 -17.28 -0.16 -11.50
C ILE A 304 -17.04 0.42 -10.11
N PRO A 305 -17.98 0.25 -9.15
CA PRO A 305 -17.77 0.76 -7.80
C PRO A 305 -16.52 0.14 -7.19
N ALA A 306 -15.64 0.98 -6.64
CA ALA A 306 -14.40 0.54 -6.03
C ALA A 306 -14.01 1.44 -4.87
N LYS A 307 -13.41 0.87 -3.82
CA LYS A 307 -13.03 1.59 -2.61
C LYS A 307 -11.73 1.07 -2.03
N TRP A 308 -11.18 1.87 -1.16
CA TRP A 308 -9.92 1.69 -0.47
C TRP A 308 -10.10 0.94 0.85
N GLN A 309 -9.10 0.13 1.20
CA GLN A 309 -8.84 -0.30 2.57
C GLN A 309 -7.35 -0.22 2.87
N SER A 310 -7.00 0.14 4.10
CA SER A 310 -5.62 0.18 4.57
C SER A 310 -5.50 -0.16 6.06
N GLY A 311 -4.28 -0.54 6.44
CA GLY A 311 -3.92 -0.87 7.80
C GLY A 311 -2.60 -1.63 7.86
N PHE A 312 -2.61 -2.86 8.38
CA PHE A 312 -1.42 -3.70 8.42
C PHE A 312 -1.62 -5.00 7.61
N TYR A 313 -0.56 -5.42 6.93
CA TYR A 313 -0.29 -6.83 6.75
C TYR A 313 0.33 -7.34 8.06
N SER A 314 -0.18 -8.43 8.61
CA SER A 314 0.10 -8.85 9.99
C SER A 314 0.29 -10.37 10.08
N ALA A 315 1.12 -10.91 9.20
CA ALA A 315 1.51 -12.31 9.27
C ALA A 315 2.50 -12.55 10.42
N PRO A 316 2.55 -13.74 11.02
CA PRO A 316 3.54 -14.09 12.03
C PRO A 316 4.97 -13.84 11.54
N GLY A 317 5.69 -12.95 12.25
CA GLY A 317 7.07 -12.58 11.92
C GLY A 317 7.22 -11.58 10.77
N ASP A 318 6.11 -11.08 10.20
CA ASP A 318 6.14 -10.11 9.12
C ASP A 318 4.96 -9.15 9.24
N ILE A 319 5.20 -7.96 9.81
CA ILE A 319 4.20 -6.93 10.02
C ILE A 319 4.64 -5.65 9.31
N GLY A 320 3.74 -5.09 8.51
CA GLY A 320 3.99 -3.84 7.81
C GLY A 320 2.71 -3.10 7.42
N TYR A 321 2.83 -1.81 7.17
CA TYR A 321 1.72 -1.03 6.61
C TYR A 321 1.36 -1.55 5.23
N HIS A 322 0.06 -1.70 4.96
CA HIS A 322 -0.39 -2.21 3.68
C HIS A 322 -1.74 -1.65 3.28
N ASP A 323 -1.91 -1.56 1.96
CA ASP A 323 -3.09 -0.98 1.32
C ASP A 323 -3.58 -1.91 0.20
N TRP A 324 -4.90 -2.00 0.04
CA TRP A 324 -5.54 -2.81 -0.99
C TRP A 324 -6.88 -2.20 -1.41
N ALA A 325 -7.54 -2.83 -2.37
CA ALA A 325 -8.79 -2.37 -2.93
C ALA A 325 -9.94 -3.36 -2.69
N GLN A 326 -11.14 -2.83 -2.76
CA GLN A 326 -12.37 -3.58 -2.99
C GLN A 326 -13.02 -3.06 -4.27
N PHE A 327 -13.72 -3.94 -5.00
CA PHE A 327 -14.53 -3.58 -6.16
C PHE A 327 -15.84 -4.37 -6.13
N TYR A 328 -16.89 -3.78 -6.70
CA TYR A 328 -18.23 -4.35 -6.63
C TYR A 328 -18.65 -4.95 -7.97
N ILE A 329 -19.12 -6.18 -7.95
CA ILE A 329 -19.69 -6.87 -9.12
C ILE A 329 -21.08 -7.40 -8.76
N ALA A 330 -22.13 -6.86 -9.37
CA ALA A 330 -23.49 -7.38 -9.19
C ALA A 330 -23.65 -8.76 -9.87
N PRO A 331 -24.40 -9.70 -9.29
CA PRO A 331 -25.08 -9.63 -7.99
C PRO A 331 -24.19 -10.08 -6.81
N HIS A 332 -22.90 -10.30 -7.04
CA HIS A 332 -21.98 -10.97 -6.11
C HIS A 332 -21.48 -10.08 -4.97
N GLY A 333 -21.67 -8.76 -5.07
CA GLY A 333 -21.26 -7.84 -4.03
C GLY A 333 -19.80 -7.40 -4.10
N TRP A 334 -19.24 -7.02 -2.94
CA TRP A 334 -17.88 -6.55 -2.82
C TRP A 334 -16.86 -7.69 -2.87
N LEU A 335 -15.94 -7.60 -3.81
CA LEU A 335 -14.78 -8.46 -3.98
C LEU A 335 -13.51 -7.70 -3.60
N PHE A 336 -12.44 -8.42 -3.28
CA PHE A 336 -11.17 -7.82 -2.93
C PHE A 336 -10.20 -7.81 -4.12
N ALA A 337 -9.28 -6.85 -4.12
CA ALA A 337 -8.12 -6.88 -5.01
C ALA A 337 -6.88 -6.35 -4.27
N ASP A 338 -5.79 -7.13 -4.33
CA ASP A 338 -4.49 -6.68 -3.86
C ASP A 338 -3.49 -6.67 -5.03
N PRO A 339 -3.39 -5.53 -5.74
CA PRO A 339 -2.48 -5.43 -6.88
C PRO A 339 -1.00 -5.58 -6.51
N SER A 340 -0.60 -5.15 -5.31
CA SER A 340 0.78 -5.23 -4.84
C SER A 340 1.22 -6.68 -4.61
N PHE A 341 0.41 -7.46 -3.88
CA PHE A 341 0.66 -8.91 -3.69
C PHE A 341 0.52 -9.68 -5.01
N GLY A 342 -0.43 -9.28 -5.87
CA GLY A 342 -0.54 -9.84 -7.22
C GLY A 342 0.68 -9.57 -8.07
N GLY A 343 1.23 -8.35 -8.03
CA GLY A 343 2.46 -7.96 -8.74
C GLY A 343 3.69 -8.69 -8.20
N SER A 344 3.77 -8.89 -6.89
CA SER A 344 4.81 -9.71 -6.29
C SER A 344 4.74 -11.16 -6.76
N ALA A 345 3.55 -11.75 -6.72
CA ALA A 345 3.33 -13.10 -7.24
C ALA A 345 3.69 -13.23 -8.73
N HIS A 346 3.44 -12.17 -9.52
CA HIS A 346 3.86 -12.13 -10.94
C HIS A 346 5.40 -12.20 -11.07
N ARG A 347 6.13 -11.42 -10.29
CA ARG A 347 7.62 -11.40 -10.32
C ARG A 347 8.25 -12.74 -10.02
N ILE A 348 7.65 -13.53 -9.12
CA ILE A 348 8.14 -14.88 -8.77
C ILE A 348 7.47 -16.00 -9.59
N ASN A 349 6.76 -15.67 -10.67
CA ASN A 349 6.04 -16.61 -11.53
C ASN A 349 5.00 -17.48 -10.81
N ASN A 350 4.43 -17.02 -9.68
CA ASN A 350 3.36 -17.71 -8.97
C ASN A 350 1.98 -17.26 -9.49
N SER A 351 1.55 -17.85 -10.61
CA SER A 351 0.28 -17.51 -11.25
C SER A 351 -0.95 -17.82 -10.39
N ALA A 352 -0.88 -18.85 -9.53
CA ALA A 352 -1.98 -19.23 -8.65
C ALA A 352 -2.21 -18.16 -7.57
N ARG A 353 -1.14 -17.67 -6.95
CA ARG A 353 -1.19 -16.58 -5.97
C ARG A 353 -1.65 -15.27 -6.62
N ARG A 354 -1.13 -14.93 -7.82
CA ARG A 354 -1.57 -13.75 -8.55
C ARG A 354 -3.07 -13.78 -8.85
N LYS A 355 -3.61 -14.92 -9.30
CA LYS A 355 -5.04 -15.10 -9.55
C LYS A 355 -5.87 -14.99 -8.27
N HIS A 356 -5.35 -15.47 -7.14
CA HIS A 356 -6.03 -15.40 -5.85
C HIS A 356 -6.31 -13.96 -5.43
N TYR A 357 -5.33 -13.06 -5.53
CA TYR A 357 -5.46 -11.66 -5.13
C TYR A 357 -6.33 -10.80 -6.06
N PHE A 358 -7.02 -11.40 -7.01
CA PHE A 358 -8.17 -10.85 -7.70
C PHE A 358 -9.45 -11.57 -7.25
N GLY A 359 -10.22 -10.93 -6.45
CA GLY A 359 -11.44 -11.44 -5.81
C GLY A 359 -11.25 -11.80 -4.34
N ASN A 360 -10.02 -12.03 -3.88
CA ASN A 360 -9.72 -12.53 -2.55
C ASN A 360 -8.56 -11.80 -1.86
N LEU A 361 -8.50 -11.93 -0.52
CA LEU A 361 -7.35 -11.62 0.32
C LEU A 361 -6.94 -12.85 1.11
N ASP A 362 -5.79 -12.79 1.77
CA ASP A 362 -5.43 -13.66 2.88
C ASP A 362 -5.96 -13.09 4.22
N PRO A 363 -6.05 -13.87 5.31
CA PRO A 363 -6.59 -13.41 6.59
C PRO A 363 -5.59 -12.59 7.44
N TYR A 364 -4.36 -12.41 6.97
CA TYR A 364 -3.33 -11.68 7.72
C TYR A 364 -3.42 -10.17 7.46
N ARG A 365 -4.58 -9.60 7.73
CA ARG A 365 -4.88 -8.18 7.51
C ARG A 365 -5.50 -7.56 8.76
N MET A 366 -5.05 -6.38 9.12
CA MET A 366 -5.73 -5.51 10.06
C MET A 366 -6.22 -4.27 9.33
N VAL A 367 -7.52 -4.14 9.21
CA VAL A 367 -8.16 -2.96 8.59
C VAL A 367 -8.32 -1.88 9.64
N ALA A 368 -7.75 -0.70 9.40
CA ALA A 368 -7.97 0.48 10.22
C ALA A 368 -8.74 1.57 9.46
N ASN A 369 -8.59 1.62 8.14
CA ASN A 369 -9.17 2.68 7.32
C ASN A 369 -9.88 2.11 6.09
N SER A 370 -10.99 2.75 5.71
CA SER A 370 -11.72 2.57 4.46
C SER A 370 -11.93 3.88 3.68
N GLU A 371 -11.36 4.98 4.19
CA GLU A 371 -11.42 6.32 3.61
C GLU A 371 -10.05 7.00 3.64
N PHE A 372 -9.89 8.02 2.80
CA PHE A 372 -8.69 8.85 2.78
C PHE A 372 -8.73 9.92 3.85
N GLN A 373 -7.58 10.19 4.47
CA GLN A 373 -7.45 11.34 5.34
C GLN A 373 -7.58 12.64 4.52
N HIS A 374 -8.36 13.56 5.05
CA HIS A 374 -8.42 14.93 4.53
C HIS A 374 -7.48 15.82 5.34
N PRO A 375 -6.77 16.76 4.68
CA PRO A 375 -5.87 17.71 5.35
C PRO A 375 -6.61 18.68 6.26
#